data_220e2175d561dfadf8a1a74adc285f5f
#
_entry.id   220e2175d561dfadf8a1a74adc285f5f
#
_cell.length_a   1.000
_cell.length_b   1.000
_cell.length_c   1.000
_cell.angle_alpha   90.00
_cell.angle_beta   90.00
_cell.angle_gamma   90.00
#
_symmetry.space_group_name_H-M   'P 1'
#
loop_
_entity.id
_entity.type
_entity.pdbx_description
1 polymer ?
#
loop_
_entity_poly.entity_id
_entity_poly.type
_entity_poly.pdbx_seq_one_letter_code
_entity_poly.pdbx_strand_id
1 'polypeptide(L)'
;MISKETIEKILQFRNDRDWEQFHNSKDLSLALSVEASELLELFLWKGNEDVSSERLKEELGDVLMYAILLAEKHQLNLDEVIQEKLTQNNQKYPVQKARGNATKYDKL
;
A
#
# COMPACT_ATOMS: atom_id res chain seq x y z
N MET A 1 1.61 13.10 -5.71
CA MET A 1 1.12 12.10 -4.76
C MET A 1 1.82 12.26 -3.41
N ILE A 2 2.70 11.37 -3.00
CA ILE A 2 3.41 11.57 -1.72
C ILE A 2 4.59 12.50 -1.97
N SER A 3 4.73 13.56 -1.15
CA SER A 3 5.76 14.55 -1.35
C SER A 3 7.16 13.99 -1.04
N LYS A 4 8.17 14.57 -1.67
CA LYS A 4 9.56 14.25 -1.37
C LYS A 4 9.87 14.48 0.11
N GLU A 5 9.33 15.54 0.69
CA GLU A 5 9.51 15.86 2.11
C GLU A 5 8.97 14.74 3.01
N THR A 6 7.79 14.21 2.71
CA THR A 6 7.21 13.12 3.48
C THR A 6 8.07 11.86 3.39
N ILE A 7 8.55 11.53 2.19
CA ILE A 7 9.45 10.39 1.99
C ILE A 7 10.72 10.58 2.79
N GLU A 8 11.32 11.76 2.75
CA GLU A 8 12.54 12.06 3.53
C GLU A 8 12.32 11.89 5.04
N LYS A 9 11.15 12.28 5.53
CA LYS A 9 10.80 12.10 6.95
C LYS A 9 10.66 10.63 7.33
N ILE A 10 10.12 9.82 6.45
CA ILE A 10 10.02 8.37 6.67
C ILE A 10 11.42 7.75 6.73
N LEU A 11 12.28 8.10 5.79
CA LEU A 11 13.66 7.61 5.76
C LEU A 11 14.43 8.07 7.00
N GLN A 12 14.23 9.31 7.44
CA GLN A 12 14.87 9.84 8.64
C GLN A 12 14.39 9.09 9.89
N PHE A 13 13.11 8.80 9.98
CA PHE A 13 12.55 8.01 11.07
C PHE A 13 13.24 6.64 11.16
N ARG A 14 13.41 5.98 10.03
CA ARG A 14 14.12 4.69 9.93
C ARG A 14 15.58 4.83 10.34
N ASN A 15 16.26 5.86 9.82
CA ASN A 15 17.71 6.07 10.03
C ASN A 15 18.02 6.44 11.47
N ASP A 16 17.19 7.25 12.10
CA ASP A 16 17.37 7.64 13.51
C ASP A 16 17.39 6.41 14.43
N ARG A 17 16.76 5.34 14.03
CA ARG A 17 16.64 4.10 14.80
C ARG A 17 17.59 3.01 14.32
N ASP A 18 18.38 3.30 13.32
CA ASP A 18 19.28 2.34 12.68
C ASP A 18 18.56 1.07 12.23
N TRP A 19 17.35 1.23 11.69
CA TRP A 19 16.52 0.11 11.28
C TRP A 19 16.75 -0.35 9.84
N GLU A 20 17.48 0.43 9.04
CA GLU A 20 17.76 0.04 7.64
C GLU A 20 18.44 -1.32 7.56
N GLN A 21 19.28 -1.65 8.52
CA GLN A 21 19.98 -2.93 8.56
C GLN A 21 19.04 -4.14 8.65
N PHE A 22 17.81 -3.93 9.13
CA PHE A 22 16.80 -4.98 9.25
C PHE A 22 15.81 -4.99 8.09
N HIS A 23 15.83 -3.98 7.23
CA HIS A 23 14.84 -3.77 6.17
C HIS A 23 15.28 -4.39 4.85
N ASN A 24 15.45 -5.72 4.82
CA ASN A 24 15.58 -6.41 3.54
C ASN A 24 14.20 -6.53 2.89
N SER A 25 14.19 -6.85 1.59
CA SER A 25 12.95 -6.84 0.81
C SER A 25 11.92 -7.84 1.32
N LYS A 26 12.36 -9.01 1.75
CA LYS A 26 11.46 -10.03 2.31
C LYS A 26 10.81 -9.54 3.60
N ASP A 27 11.61 -9.01 4.52
CA ASP A 27 11.10 -8.56 5.82
C ASP A 27 10.23 -7.33 5.69
N LEU A 28 10.51 -6.42 4.77
CA LEU A 28 9.62 -5.31 4.46
C LEU A 28 8.29 -5.81 3.90
N SER A 29 8.33 -6.82 3.03
CA SER A 29 7.12 -7.42 2.47
C SER A 29 6.30 -8.14 3.53
N LEU A 30 6.96 -8.84 4.45
CA LEU A 30 6.29 -9.46 5.60
C LEU A 30 5.62 -8.41 6.49
N ALA A 31 6.33 -7.34 6.81
CA ALA A 31 5.79 -6.25 7.62
C ALA A 31 4.58 -5.60 6.94
N LEU A 32 4.67 -5.35 5.65
CA LEU A 32 3.56 -4.83 4.86
C LEU A 32 2.34 -5.75 4.93
N SER A 33 2.56 -7.06 4.81
CA SER A 33 1.49 -8.06 4.90
C SER A 33 0.85 -8.09 6.29
N VAL A 34 1.65 -8.02 7.34
CA VAL A 34 1.16 -7.96 8.72
C VAL A 34 0.29 -6.71 8.93
N GLU A 35 0.76 -5.55 8.49
CA GLU A 35 0.01 -4.30 8.64
C GLU A 35 -1.29 -4.32 7.83
N ALA A 36 -1.28 -4.91 6.64
CA ALA A 36 -2.50 -5.11 5.85
C ALA A 36 -3.48 -6.00 6.60
N SER A 37 -2.99 -7.02 7.30
CA SER A 37 -3.83 -7.90 8.13
C SER A 37 -4.41 -7.15 9.33
N GLU A 38 -3.63 -6.28 9.96
CA GLU A 38 -4.12 -5.43 11.07
C GLU A 38 -5.20 -4.47 10.59
N LEU A 39 -5.06 -3.94 9.38
CA LEU A 39 -6.11 -3.14 8.75
C LEU A 39 -7.40 -3.95 8.59
N LEU A 40 -7.30 -5.19 8.13
CA LEU A 40 -8.44 -6.09 7.99
C LEU A 40 -9.08 -6.38 9.35
N GLU A 41 -8.28 -6.56 10.41
CA GLU A 41 -8.78 -6.86 11.75
C GLU A 41 -9.75 -5.81 12.28
N LEU A 42 -9.64 -4.56 11.83
CA LEU A 42 -10.57 -3.50 12.23
C LEU A 42 -12.03 -3.82 11.86
N PHE A 43 -12.22 -4.62 10.81
CA PHE A 43 -13.53 -4.96 10.25
C PHE A 43 -14.06 -6.32 10.69
N LEU A 44 -13.24 -7.11 11.38
CA LEU A 44 -13.65 -8.44 11.82
C LEU A 44 -14.81 -8.33 12.82
N TRP A 45 -15.84 -9.17 12.60
CA TRP A 45 -17.01 -9.25 13.48
C TRP A 45 -17.84 -7.98 13.53
N LYS A 46 -17.67 -7.09 12.53
CA LYS A 46 -18.39 -5.79 12.45
C LYS A 46 -19.03 -5.63 11.09
N GLY A 47 -19.95 -4.67 10.99
CA GLY A 47 -20.46 -4.23 9.70
C GLY A 47 -19.35 -3.54 8.89
N ASN A 48 -19.51 -3.50 7.57
CA ASN A 48 -18.45 -3.04 6.65
C ASN A 48 -17.89 -1.66 6.97
N GLU A 49 -18.70 -0.77 7.50
CA GLU A 49 -18.28 0.62 7.76
C GLU A 49 -18.26 0.96 9.26
N ASP A 50 -18.30 -0.05 10.13
CA ASP A 50 -18.36 0.16 11.58
C ASP A 50 -16.96 0.22 12.18
N VAL A 51 -16.13 1.14 11.68
CA VAL A 51 -14.75 1.33 12.12
C VAL A 51 -14.50 2.82 12.33
N SER A 52 -13.79 3.17 13.42
CA SER A 52 -13.45 4.55 13.66
C SER A 52 -12.44 5.06 12.63
N SER A 53 -12.64 6.30 12.18
CA SER A 53 -11.75 6.95 11.23
C SER A 53 -10.32 7.04 11.77
N GLU A 54 -10.16 7.24 13.08
CA GLU A 54 -8.84 7.35 13.72
C GLU A 54 -8.05 6.05 13.61
N ARG A 55 -8.68 4.92 13.89
CA ARG A 55 -8.04 3.62 13.79
C ARG A 55 -7.73 3.26 12.35
N LEU A 56 -8.64 3.58 11.44
CA LEU A 56 -8.40 3.36 10.00
C LEU A 56 -7.17 4.13 9.52
N LYS A 57 -7.04 5.39 9.93
CA LYS A 57 -5.87 6.22 9.57
C LYS A 57 -4.57 5.62 10.08
N GLU A 58 -4.56 5.14 11.32
CA GLU A 58 -3.37 4.53 11.93
C GLU A 58 -2.90 3.32 11.13
N GLU A 59 -3.79 2.38 10.88
CA GLU A 59 -3.44 1.14 10.19
C GLU A 59 -3.09 1.38 8.71
N LEU A 60 -3.84 2.26 8.05
CA LEU A 60 -3.54 2.63 6.67
C LEU A 60 -2.19 3.34 6.57
N GLY A 61 -1.86 4.19 7.57
CA GLY A 61 -0.56 4.84 7.65
C GLY A 61 0.59 3.85 7.72
N ASP A 62 0.46 2.81 8.54
CA ASP A 62 1.48 1.77 8.66
C ASP A 62 1.66 0.99 7.36
N VAL A 63 0.57 0.64 6.69
CA VAL A 63 0.61 -0.02 5.38
C VAL A 63 1.38 0.83 4.36
N LEU A 64 1.05 2.12 4.30
CA LEU A 64 1.69 3.04 3.36
C LEU A 64 3.18 3.23 3.67
N MET A 65 3.55 3.33 4.95
CA MET A 65 4.95 3.50 5.34
C MET A 65 5.81 2.31 4.88
N TYR A 66 5.36 1.09 5.07
CA TYR A 66 6.11 -0.08 4.62
C TYR A 66 6.15 -0.20 3.10
N ALA A 67 5.07 0.18 2.42
CA ALA A 67 5.06 0.24 0.95
C ALA A 67 6.09 1.24 0.43
N ILE A 68 6.17 2.41 1.06
CA ILE A 68 7.15 3.45 0.70
C ILE A 68 8.57 2.99 0.97
N LEU A 69 8.83 2.40 2.13
CA LEU A 69 10.16 1.88 2.47
C LEU A 69 10.62 0.81 1.47
N LEU A 70 9.71 -0.07 1.06
CA LEU A 70 10.03 -1.09 0.07
C LEU A 70 10.33 -0.46 -1.30
N ALA A 71 9.53 0.51 -1.72
CA ALA A 71 9.76 1.22 -2.98
C ALA A 71 11.09 1.95 -2.96
N GLU A 72 11.43 2.65 -1.87
CA GLU A 72 12.69 3.36 -1.73
C GLU A 72 13.89 2.41 -1.78
N LYS A 73 13.77 1.24 -1.16
CA LYS A 73 14.84 0.24 -1.21
C LYS A 73 15.17 -0.16 -2.64
N HIS A 74 14.18 -0.26 -3.51
CA HIS A 74 14.34 -0.64 -4.91
C HIS A 74 14.45 0.56 -5.84
N GLN A 75 14.56 1.77 -5.30
CA GLN A 75 14.69 3.00 -6.07
C GLN A 75 13.54 3.20 -7.06
N LEU A 76 12.34 2.82 -6.64
CA LEU A 76 11.13 2.96 -7.46
C LEU A 76 10.44 4.29 -7.18
N ASN A 77 9.99 4.95 -8.24
CA ASN A 77 9.14 6.13 -8.13
C ASN A 77 7.69 5.66 -8.04
N LEU A 78 7.02 5.97 -6.92
CA LEU A 78 5.66 5.49 -6.66
C LEU A 78 4.64 5.99 -7.68
N ASP A 79 4.77 7.24 -8.14
CA ASP A 79 3.87 7.76 -9.18
C ASP A 79 3.99 6.95 -10.47
N GLU A 80 5.22 6.63 -10.88
CA GLU A 80 5.45 5.81 -12.07
C GLU A 80 4.89 4.41 -11.90
N VAL A 81 5.12 3.79 -10.75
CA VAL A 81 4.60 2.44 -10.44
C VAL A 81 3.07 2.43 -10.58
N ILE A 82 2.40 3.42 -10.01
CA ILE A 82 0.95 3.51 -10.06
C ILE A 82 0.46 3.78 -11.49
N GLN A 83 1.11 4.70 -12.22
CA GLN A 83 0.74 5.01 -13.59
C GLN A 83 0.87 3.81 -14.52
N GLU A 84 1.97 3.06 -14.40
CA GLU A 84 2.17 1.83 -15.15
C GLU A 84 1.08 0.80 -14.85
N LYS A 85 0.74 0.67 -13.57
CA LYS A 85 -0.30 -0.28 -13.15
C LYS A 85 -1.67 0.13 -13.67
N LEU A 86 -1.98 1.42 -13.66
CA LEU A 86 -3.22 1.94 -14.23
C LEU A 86 -3.31 1.64 -15.73
N THR A 87 -2.22 1.82 -16.47
CA THR A 87 -2.16 1.49 -17.89
C THR A 87 -2.46 0.02 -18.13
N GLN A 88 -1.83 -0.87 -17.36
CA GLN A 88 -2.08 -2.31 -17.45
C GLN A 88 -3.53 -2.66 -17.12
N ASN A 89 -4.07 -2.07 -16.06
CA ASN A 89 -5.44 -2.35 -15.62
C ASN A 89 -6.48 -1.83 -16.62
N ASN A 90 -6.21 -0.71 -17.28
CA ASN A 90 -7.09 -0.21 -18.34
C ASN A 90 -7.19 -1.19 -19.51
N GLN A 91 -6.12 -1.92 -19.79
CA GLN A 91 -6.13 -2.97 -20.80
C GLN A 91 -6.84 -4.24 -20.34
N LYS A 92 -6.61 -4.65 -19.06
CA LYS A 92 -7.24 -5.85 -18.48
C LYS A 92 -8.73 -5.66 -18.22
N TYR A 93 -9.15 -4.44 -17.89
CA TYR A 93 -10.51 -4.11 -17.52
C TYR A 93 -11.06 -3.01 -18.43
N PRO A 94 -11.31 -3.31 -19.74
CA PRO A 94 -11.92 -2.30 -20.62
C PRO A 94 -13.25 -1.83 -20.05
N VAL A 95 -13.53 -0.52 -20.14
CA VAL A 95 -14.72 0.09 -19.54
C VAL A 95 -16.00 -0.64 -19.97
N GLN A 96 -16.10 -1.00 -21.24
CA GLN A 96 -17.28 -1.66 -21.78
C GLN A 96 -17.58 -3.00 -21.11
N LYS A 97 -16.53 -3.72 -20.68
CA LYS A 97 -16.66 -5.04 -20.05
C LYS A 97 -16.68 -4.99 -18.53
N ALA A 98 -15.95 -4.05 -17.94
CA ALA A 98 -15.76 -4.00 -16.50
C ALA A 98 -16.79 -3.14 -15.76
N ARG A 99 -17.47 -2.24 -16.49
CA ARG A 99 -18.41 -1.30 -15.87
C ARG A 99 -19.55 -2.03 -15.15
N GLY A 100 -19.70 -1.70 -13.87
CA GLY A 100 -20.81 -2.22 -13.07
C GLY A 100 -20.66 -3.66 -12.59
N ASN A 101 -19.46 -4.26 -12.76
CA ASN A 101 -19.22 -5.60 -12.22
C ASN A 101 -17.81 -5.71 -11.65
N ALA A 102 -17.60 -6.67 -10.76
CA ALA A 102 -16.31 -6.90 -10.09
C ALA A 102 -15.66 -8.22 -10.56
N THR A 103 -15.97 -8.66 -11.76
CA THR A 103 -15.43 -9.88 -12.34
C THR A 103 -13.95 -9.70 -12.67
N LYS A 104 -13.13 -10.70 -12.32
CA LYS A 104 -11.70 -10.67 -12.63
C LYS A 104 -11.49 -10.68 -14.14
N TYR A 105 -10.40 -10.01 -14.58
CA TYR A 105 -10.13 -9.75 -16.01
C TYR A 105 -10.18 -11.00 -16.89
N ASP A 106 -9.72 -12.14 -16.38
CA ASP A 106 -9.68 -13.40 -17.14
C ASP A 106 -11.07 -14.07 -17.27
N LYS A 107 -12.09 -13.52 -16.63
CA LYS A 107 -13.47 -13.98 -16.68
C LYS A 107 -14.42 -12.98 -17.35
N LEU A 108 -13.90 -11.85 -17.79
CA LEU A 108 -14.69 -10.84 -18.48
C LEU A 108 -15.07 -11.26 -19.91
#